data_689568dd6e900ce0bf4bd056048e26ce
#
_entry.id   689568dd6e900ce0bf4bd056048e26ce
#
_cell.length_a   1.000
_cell.length_b   1.000
_cell.length_c   1.000
_cell.angle_alpha   90.00
_cell.angle_beta   90.00
_cell.angle_gamma   90.00
#
_symmetry.space_group_name_H-M   'P 1'
#
loop_
_entity.id
_entity.type
_entity.pdbx_description
1 polymer ?
#
loop_
_entity_poly.entity_id
_entity_poly.type
_entity_poly.pdbx_seq_one_letter_code
_entity_poly.pdbx_strand_id
1 'polypeptide(L)'
;MLTGNRLAVRPEYVVQVSDFSYSRILAAANHFFQLADPPDAIFATSDKHAHAVIKAGLAQGFRIPEDIKVFGFDNTMYASLSTPTISTISQPRRDLGIQSAKLLLSLIKNPYEQAKPILLPSKLVIQEST
;
A
#
# COMPACT_ATOMS: atom_id res chain seq x y z
N MET A 1 9.11 5.40 11.16
CA MET A 1 7.86 5.36 11.94
C MET A 1 7.84 4.26 13.00
N LEU A 2 8.08 2.98 12.67
CA LEU A 2 8.12 1.90 13.68
C LEU A 2 9.24 2.09 14.72
N THR A 3 10.42 2.46 14.28
CA THR A 3 11.57 2.73 15.16
C THR A 3 11.35 3.93 16.09
N GLY A 4 10.57 4.93 15.69
CA GLY A 4 10.19 6.07 16.54
C GLY A 4 9.32 5.67 17.74
N ASN A 5 8.61 4.55 17.67
CA ASN A 5 7.79 3.99 18.75
C ASN A 5 8.49 2.85 19.51
N ARG A 6 9.82 2.71 19.38
CA ARG A 6 10.64 1.65 20.00
C ARG A 6 10.22 0.22 19.61
N LEU A 7 9.55 0.06 18.48
CA LEU A 7 9.21 -1.26 17.94
C LEU A 7 10.41 -1.80 17.15
N ALA A 8 10.81 -3.03 17.44
CA ALA A 8 11.84 -3.71 16.67
C ALA A 8 11.29 -4.03 15.27
N VAL A 9 12.03 -3.63 14.25
CA VAL A 9 11.73 -4.02 12.87
C VAL A 9 12.49 -5.30 12.57
N ARG A 10 11.78 -6.40 12.39
CA ARG A 10 12.37 -7.67 11.99
C ARG A 10 12.64 -7.63 10.49
N PRO A 11 13.90 -7.82 10.04
CA PRO A 11 14.24 -7.72 8.60
C PRO A 11 13.43 -8.65 7.71
N GLU A 12 13.08 -9.84 8.21
CA GLU A 12 12.28 -10.83 7.50
C GLU A 12 10.82 -10.38 7.23
N TYR A 13 10.34 -9.35 7.93
CA TYR A 13 9.02 -8.75 7.70
C TYR A 13 9.06 -7.60 6.68
N VAL A 14 10.22 -7.30 6.11
CA VAL A 14 10.37 -6.25 5.10
C VAL A 14 10.78 -6.86 3.78
N VAL A 15 9.86 -6.89 2.83
CA VAL A 15 10.08 -7.46 1.50
C VAL A 15 10.05 -6.35 0.45
N GLN A 16 11.13 -6.28 -0.34
CA GLN A 16 11.22 -5.36 -1.46
C GLN A 16 11.04 -6.11 -2.78
N VAL A 17 10.25 -5.52 -3.68
CA VAL A 17 10.03 -6.06 -5.02
C VAL A 17 10.67 -5.13 -6.04
N SER A 18 11.56 -5.67 -6.88
CA SER A 18 12.38 -4.90 -7.81
C SER A 18 11.61 -4.34 -9.02
N ASP A 19 10.44 -4.92 -9.33
CA ASP A 19 9.58 -4.47 -10.42
C ASP A 19 8.09 -4.70 -10.09
N PHE A 20 7.21 -4.12 -10.90
CA PHE A 20 5.76 -4.20 -10.73
C PHE A 20 5.12 -5.38 -11.46
N SER A 21 5.88 -6.40 -11.91
CA SER A 21 5.29 -7.59 -12.50
C SER A 21 4.51 -8.38 -11.43
N TYR A 22 3.29 -8.78 -11.77
CA TYR A 22 2.41 -9.44 -10.80
C TYR A 22 2.98 -10.77 -10.30
N SER A 23 3.67 -11.52 -11.16
CA SER A 23 4.30 -12.80 -10.80
C SER A 23 5.39 -12.64 -9.74
N ARG A 24 6.21 -11.58 -9.85
CA ARG A 24 7.23 -11.27 -8.85
C ARG A 24 6.65 -10.78 -7.53
N ILE A 25 5.60 -9.94 -7.60
CA ILE A 25 4.89 -9.50 -6.40
C ILE A 25 4.30 -10.72 -5.67
N LEU A 26 3.66 -11.64 -6.39
CA LEU A 26 3.09 -12.86 -5.83
C LEU A 26 4.17 -13.78 -5.23
N ALA A 27 5.30 -13.95 -5.92
CA ALA A 27 6.43 -14.72 -5.41
C ALA A 27 6.99 -14.12 -4.11
N ALA A 28 7.13 -12.80 -4.06
CA ALA A 28 7.58 -12.09 -2.86
C ALA A 28 6.57 -12.19 -1.70
N ALA A 29 5.27 -12.13 -2.00
CA ALA A 29 4.21 -12.27 -1.01
C ALA A 29 4.23 -13.64 -0.32
N ASN A 30 4.59 -14.72 -1.02
CA ASN A 30 4.70 -16.05 -0.45
C ASN A 30 5.72 -16.14 0.69
N HIS A 31 6.72 -15.27 0.70
CA HIS A 31 7.73 -15.22 1.76
C HIS A 31 7.11 -15.09 3.15
N PHE A 32 6.12 -14.22 3.34
CA PHE A 32 5.53 -13.96 4.65
C PHE A 32 4.86 -15.20 5.25
N PHE A 33 4.24 -16.03 4.42
CA PHE A 33 3.49 -17.21 4.84
C PHE A 33 4.39 -18.44 5.04
N GLN A 34 5.66 -18.37 4.64
CA GLN A 34 6.66 -19.43 4.83
C GLN A 34 7.54 -19.18 6.06
N LEU A 35 7.39 -18.06 6.74
CA LEU A 35 8.09 -17.76 7.97
C LEU A 35 7.61 -18.70 9.08
N ALA A 36 8.53 -19.08 9.96
CA ALA A 36 8.18 -19.87 11.17
C ALA A 36 7.23 -19.12 12.11
N ASP A 37 7.27 -17.79 12.05
CA ASP A 37 6.42 -16.85 12.79
C ASP A 37 5.87 -15.82 11.80
N PRO A 38 4.73 -16.09 11.13
CA PRO A 38 4.12 -15.15 10.18
C PRO A 38 3.64 -13.87 10.87
N PRO A 39 3.60 -12.72 10.19
CA PRO A 39 3.10 -11.49 10.79
C PRO A 39 1.57 -11.51 10.96
N ASP A 40 1.05 -10.88 12.00
CA ASP A 40 -0.40 -10.71 12.23
C ASP A 40 -1.05 -9.75 11.23
N ALA A 41 -0.26 -8.86 10.64
CA ALA A 41 -0.72 -7.87 9.67
C ALA A 41 0.36 -7.50 8.66
N ILE A 42 -0.05 -7.27 7.41
CA ILE A 42 0.82 -6.87 6.30
C ILE A 42 0.32 -5.57 5.69
N PHE A 43 1.17 -4.54 5.71
CA PHE A 43 0.96 -3.31 4.96
C PHE A 43 1.67 -3.41 3.61
N ALA A 44 0.92 -3.31 2.54
CA ALA A 44 1.42 -3.30 1.18
C ALA A 44 1.41 -1.87 0.60
N THR A 45 2.46 -1.51 -0.13
CA THR A 45 2.64 -0.16 -0.69
C THR A 45 1.69 0.19 -1.83
N SER A 46 0.88 -0.77 -2.29
CA SER A 46 -0.26 -0.54 -3.21
C SER A 46 -1.29 -1.66 -3.07
N ASP A 47 -2.51 -1.41 -3.54
CA ASP A 47 -3.58 -2.42 -3.55
C ASP A 47 -3.24 -3.62 -4.45
N LYS A 48 -2.45 -3.43 -5.50
CA LYS A 48 -1.95 -4.53 -6.35
C LYS A 48 -1.06 -5.49 -5.55
N HIS A 49 -0.20 -4.94 -4.69
CA HIS A 49 0.64 -5.75 -3.79
C HIS A 49 -0.22 -6.42 -2.71
N ALA A 50 -1.16 -5.70 -2.11
CA ALA A 50 -2.11 -6.25 -1.14
C ALA A 50 -2.93 -7.40 -1.73
N HIS A 51 -3.43 -7.25 -2.96
CA HIS A 51 -4.14 -8.32 -3.67
C HIS A 51 -3.28 -9.58 -3.84
N ALA A 52 -2.00 -9.41 -4.19
CA ALA A 52 -1.09 -10.56 -4.31
C ALA A 52 -0.80 -11.22 -2.95
N VAL A 53 -0.69 -10.44 -1.87
CA VAL A 53 -0.55 -10.97 -0.50
C VAL A 53 -1.78 -11.78 -0.12
N ILE A 54 -2.99 -11.26 -0.33
CA ILE A 54 -4.25 -11.98 -0.08
C ILE A 54 -4.26 -13.30 -0.85
N LYS A 55 -3.94 -13.25 -2.15
CA LYS A 55 -3.93 -14.43 -2.99
C LYS A 55 -2.92 -15.48 -2.54
N ALA A 56 -1.74 -15.06 -2.12
CA ALA A 56 -0.71 -15.96 -1.58
C ALA A 56 -1.14 -16.60 -0.25
N GLY A 57 -1.73 -15.82 0.66
CA GLY A 57 -2.20 -16.30 1.95
C GLY A 57 -3.33 -17.31 1.82
N LEU A 58 -4.37 -16.98 1.05
CA LEU A 58 -5.49 -17.88 0.79
C LEU A 58 -5.04 -19.19 0.14
N ALA A 59 -4.08 -19.15 -0.79
CA ALA A 59 -3.52 -20.34 -1.43
C ALA A 59 -2.75 -21.26 -0.46
N GLN A 60 -2.27 -20.73 0.65
CA GLN A 60 -1.58 -21.46 1.71
C GLN A 60 -2.48 -21.78 2.92
N GLY A 61 -3.79 -21.51 2.82
CA GLY A 61 -4.79 -21.88 3.82
C GLY A 61 -4.98 -20.87 4.94
N PHE A 62 -4.35 -19.69 4.87
CA PHE A 62 -4.59 -18.60 5.83
C PHE A 62 -5.94 -17.94 5.58
N ARG A 63 -6.63 -17.57 6.64
CA ARG A 63 -7.87 -16.80 6.60
C ARG A 63 -7.55 -15.32 6.71
N ILE A 64 -8.18 -14.51 5.89
CA ILE A 64 -8.04 -13.06 5.88
C ILE A 64 -9.42 -12.45 6.08
N PRO A 65 -9.63 -11.68 7.14
CA PRO A 65 -8.64 -11.07 8.06
C PRO A 65 -8.31 -11.86 9.33
N GLU A 66 -8.89 -13.04 9.57
CA GLU A 66 -8.87 -13.72 10.89
C GLU A 66 -7.46 -14.09 11.34
N ASP A 67 -6.64 -14.67 10.45
CA ASP A 67 -5.29 -15.09 10.77
C ASP A 67 -4.28 -13.98 10.47
N ILE A 68 -4.44 -13.28 9.35
CA ILE A 68 -3.56 -12.17 8.93
C ILE A 68 -4.40 -11.04 8.32
N LYS A 69 -4.19 -9.82 8.82
CA LYS A 69 -4.81 -8.62 8.25
C LYS A 69 -3.96 -8.06 7.11
N VAL A 70 -4.60 -7.58 6.05
CA VAL A 70 -3.90 -7.03 4.89
C VAL A 70 -4.42 -5.63 4.58
N PHE A 71 -3.49 -4.67 4.48
CA PHE A 71 -3.80 -3.28 4.20
C PHE A 71 -3.05 -2.80 2.95
N GLY A 72 -3.76 -2.15 2.04
CA GLY A 72 -3.23 -1.61 0.78
C GLY A 72 -3.03 -0.09 0.79
N PHE A 73 -2.80 0.45 -0.40
CA PHE A 73 -2.63 1.88 -0.62
C PHE A 73 -3.09 2.23 -2.04
N ASP A 74 -3.64 3.43 -2.24
CA ASP A 74 -4.12 4.07 -3.47
C ASP A 74 -5.63 3.97 -3.75
N ASN A 75 -6.37 3.05 -3.16
CA ASN A 75 -7.78 2.79 -3.45
C ASN A 75 -8.04 2.62 -4.96
N THR A 76 -7.36 1.64 -5.54
CA THR A 76 -7.47 1.27 -6.95
C THR A 76 -8.57 0.21 -7.15
N MET A 77 -8.81 -0.19 -8.40
CA MET A 77 -9.73 -1.30 -8.72
C MET A 77 -9.39 -2.61 -8.00
N TYR A 78 -8.13 -2.85 -7.67
CA TYR A 78 -7.72 -4.04 -6.90
C TYR A 78 -8.36 -4.07 -5.51
N ALA A 79 -8.57 -2.90 -4.87
CA ALA A 79 -9.18 -2.84 -3.55
C ALA A 79 -10.62 -3.37 -3.55
N SER A 80 -11.40 -3.06 -4.59
CA SER A 80 -12.81 -3.45 -4.70
C SER A 80 -13.03 -4.80 -5.38
N LEU A 81 -12.10 -5.26 -6.23
CA LEU A 81 -12.21 -6.53 -6.96
C LEU A 81 -11.57 -7.72 -6.24
N SER A 82 -10.83 -7.48 -5.16
CA SER A 82 -10.30 -8.54 -4.30
C SER A 82 -11.40 -9.22 -3.50
N THR A 83 -11.14 -10.47 -3.14
CA THR A 83 -11.96 -11.23 -2.16
C THR A 83 -11.00 -11.82 -1.12
N PRO A 84 -11.04 -11.34 0.14
CA PRO A 84 -11.84 -10.20 0.64
C PRO A 84 -11.43 -8.86 0.01
N THR A 85 -12.34 -7.86 0.06
CA THR A 85 -12.08 -6.48 -0.37
C THR A 85 -11.02 -5.83 0.52
N ILE A 86 -10.15 -4.98 -0.06
CA ILE A 86 -8.93 -4.51 0.62
C ILE A 86 -9.16 -3.18 1.31
N SER A 87 -8.94 -3.14 2.62
CA SER A 87 -8.77 -1.89 3.37
C SER A 87 -7.56 -1.11 2.85
N THR A 88 -7.72 0.19 2.60
CA THR A 88 -6.72 0.97 1.88
C THR A 88 -6.74 2.46 2.24
N ILE A 89 -5.74 3.20 1.78
CA ILE A 89 -5.71 4.66 1.81
C ILE A 89 -6.16 5.21 0.46
N SER A 90 -7.24 5.98 0.45
CA SER A 90 -7.70 6.71 -0.73
C SER A 90 -7.02 8.06 -0.83
N GLN A 91 -6.19 8.23 -1.86
CA GLN A 91 -5.56 9.51 -2.17
C GLN A 91 -6.52 10.42 -2.96
N PRO A 92 -6.48 11.75 -2.76
CA PRO A 92 -7.29 12.71 -3.52
C PRO A 92 -6.71 12.93 -4.93
N ARG A 93 -6.70 11.90 -5.78
CA ARG A 93 -6.00 11.87 -7.08
C ARG A 93 -6.37 13.02 -8.01
N ARG A 94 -7.66 13.39 -8.03
CA ARG A 94 -8.15 14.51 -8.84
C ARG A 94 -7.54 15.83 -8.36
N ASP A 95 -7.53 16.06 -7.05
CA ASP A 95 -7.01 17.30 -6.47
C ASP A 95 -5.49 17.34 -6.58
N LEU A 96 -4.80 16.19 -6.43
CA LEU A 96 -3.37 16.07 -6.72
C LEU A 96 -3.04 16.53 -8.15
N GLY A 97 -3.78 16.05 -9.15
CA GLY A 97 -3.59 16.46 -10.54
C GLY A 97 -3.83 17.95 -10.75
N ILE A 98 -4.93 18.48 -10.19
CA ILE A 98 -5.28 19.91 -10.30
C ILE A 98 -4.22 20.79 -9.64
N GLN A 99 -3.81 20.47 -8.42
CA GLN A 99 -2.83 21.29 -7.70
C GLN A 99 -1.44 21.20 -8.32
N SER A 100 -1.04 20.02 -8.80
CA SER A 100 0.23 19.86 -9.52
C SER A 100 0.28 20.70 -10.80
N ALA A 101 -0.80 20.68 -11.60
CA ALA A 101 -0.89 21.49 -12.81
C ALA A 101 -0.87 23.00 -12.50
N LYS A 102 -1.60 23.44 -11.47
CA LYS A 102 -1.61 24.84 -11.03
C LYS A 102 -0.22 25.30 -10.59
N LEU A 103 0.45 24.48 -9.76
CA LEU A 103 1.80 24.79 -9.28
C LEU A 103 2.80 24.87 -10.44
N LEU A 104 2.75 23.92 -11.37
CA LEU A 104 3.62 23.93 -12.54
C LEU A 104 3.41 25.19 -13.40
N LEU A 105 2.15 25.57 -13.67
CA LEU A 105 1.83 26.78 -14.43
C LEU A 105 2.28 28.07 -13.71
N SER A 106 2.20 28.12 -12.38
CA SER A 106 2.73 29.22 -11.57
C SER A 106 4.24 29.37 -11.75
N LEU A 107 4.97 28.26 -11.62
CA LEU A 107 6.43 28.24 -11.77
C LEU A 107 6.90 28.59 -13.20
N ILE A 108 6.14 28.20 -14.23
CA ILE A 108 6.45 28.61 -15.62
C ILE A 108 6.29 30.12 -15.78
N LYS A 109 5.26 30.72 -15.19
CA LYS A 109 5.04 32.18 -15.24
C LYS A 109 6.03 32.96 -14.40
N ASN A 110 6.44 32.41 -13.28
CA ASN A 110 7.34 33.03 -12.29
C ASN A 110 8.54 32.09 -12.02
N PRO A 111 9.54 32.01 -12.91
CA PRO A 111 10.64 31.05 -12.80
C PRO A 111 11.53 31.20 -11.55
N TYR A 112 11.45 32.34 -10.89
CA TYR A 112 12.21 32.64 -9.65
C TYR A 112 11.40 32.35 -8.37
N GLU A 113 10.13 31.96 -8.48
CA GLU A 113 9.30 31.59 -7.34
C GLU A 113 9.72 30.21 -6.82
N GLN A 114 9.90 30.10 -5.50
CA GLN A 114 10.17 28.81 -4.89
C GLN A 114 8.90 27.99 -4.72
N ALA A 115 8.92 26.75 -5.19
CA ALA A 115 7.82 25.82 -4.99
C ALA A 115 7.59 25.52 -3.50
N LYS A 116 6.37 25.73 -3.02
CA LYS A 116 5.96 25.36 -1.67
C LYS A 116 5.25 24.02 -1.66
N PRO A 117 5.50 23.15 -0.67
CA PRO A 117 4.78 21.88 -0.57
C PRO A 117 3.29 22.13 -0.30
N ILE A 118 2.43 21.40 -1.02
CA ILE A 118 0.98 21.40 -0.82
C ILE A 118 0.60 20.03 -0.27
N LEU A 119 0.09 19.99 0.97
CA LEU A 119 -0.38 18.76 1.60
C LEU A 119 -1.88 18.60 1.33
N LEU A 120 -2.26 17.46 0.79
CA LEU A 120 -3.65 17.10 0.53
C LEU A 120 -4.05 15.92 1.44
N PRO A 121 -5.22 15.99 2.10
CA PRO A 121 -5.65 14.94 3.02
C PRO A 121 -6.03 13.67 2.26
N SER A 122 -5.51 12.54 2.71
CA SER A 122 -5.95 11.20 2.29
C SER A 122 -7.05 10.69 3.21
N LYS A 123 -7.80 9.68 2.77
CA LYS A 123 -8.89 9.04 3.53
C LYS A 123 -8.58 7.58 3.79
N LEU A 124 -8.82 7.14 5.01
CA LEU A 124 -8.83 5.74 5.36
C LEU A 124 -10.13 5.09 4.86
N VAL A 125 -10.01 3.96 4.18
CA VAL A 125 -11.13 3.15 3.68
C VAL A 125 -10.98 1.76 4.28
N ILE A 126 -11.82 1.43 5.26
CA ILE A 126 -11.84 0.10 5.90
C ILE A 126 -12.79 -0.79 5.12
N GLN A 127 -12.34 -2.01 4.83
CA GLN A 127 -13.07 -3.05 4.12
C GLN A 127 -12.82 -4.42 4.80
N GLU A 128 -13.03 -5.52 4.08
CA GLU A 128 -13.07 -6.88 4.67
C GLU A 128 -11.70 -7.43 5.05
N SER A 129 -10.59 -6.89 4.53
CA SER A 129 -9.24 -7.44 4.76
C SER A 129 -8.58 -7.03 6.09
N THR A 130 -9.29 -6.25 6.94
CA THR A 130 -8.80 -5.84 8.29
C THR A 130 -9.86 -5.89 9.34
#